data_ba41e6c1d602f6f934215abd0b315edd
#
_entry.id   ba41e6c1d602f6f934215abd0b315edd
#
_cell.length_a   1.000
_cell.length_b   1.000
_cell.length_c   1.000
_cell.angle_alpha   90.00
_cell.angle_beta   90.00
_cell.angle_gamma   90.00
#
_symmetry.space_group_name_H-M   'P 1'
#
loop_
_entity.id
_entity.type
_entity.pdbx_description
1 polymer ?
#
loop_
_entity_poly.entity_id
_entity_poly.type
_entity_poly.pdbx_seq_one_letter_code
_entity_poly.pdbx_strand_id
1 'polypeptide(L)'
;MEFLTDPVLLARIQFALTAMYHYVFVPLSIGLGLIVAIFETKYYRSQSVEDAAASRFWIKVFTATFALGVATGITMEFSFGTNWADYARFVGDIFGAPLAAEALLAFFLESVFLGVLLFGRKKVSGKFYLVSAWLVWLGSCLSALWIIIANSWMQTPAGAELSADGTQALLTNFLDAAFNATTAPRYFHTVDALLIMGAFTALAIAAWYLKKGLHTEFAMKTVRVASVFALCTTCLMVVFAHQSAVTVAEEQPTKFAMMEGAYNGEAMPLYAVGWVDEASQKVITPIAIPGGTSFLASGSFDTEYPGLNDLAKSGAYGSDFTEETISELPVNTVFQSYHLMVAMFGLIGLTTLLAFIFTFRKGRIASMRWLQNLAIVSPLFPFLAIEAGWFTAEIGRQPWVVYPATSSPEGVSLLTQASSSASVTSPELAITLALFLLIYLFLIIGWARIVIHLIKVGPRIDESGEASNETARKTGNSSNGNVEASIGKAGE
;
A
#
# COMPACT_ATOMS: atom_id res chain seq x y z
N MET A 1 17.45 18.26 -20.47
CA MET A 1 18.52 17.94 -19.50
C MET A 1 18.46 18.81 -18.23
N GLU A 2 17.61 19.82 -18.18
CA GLU A 2 17.42 20.66 -16.97
C GLU A 2 16.98 19.85 -15.74
N PHE A 3 16.14 18.83 -15.90
CA PHE A 3 15.68 18.02 -14.76
C PHE A 3 16.81 17.30 -13.99
N LEU A 4 17.98 17.05 -14.61
CA LEU A 4 19.14 16.44 -13.93
C LEU A 4 19.96 17.46 -13.11
N THR A 5 19.61 18.73 -13.17
CA THR A 5 20.30 19.81 -12.44
C THR A 5 19.50 20.31 -11.25
N ASP A 6 18.22 19.95 -11.12
CA ASP A 6 17.36 20.30 -9.99
C ASP A 6 17.40 19.21 -8.89
N PRO A 7 18.06 19.47 -7.74
CA PRO A 7 18.17 18.48 -6.66
C PRO A 7 16.82 18.19 -5.99
N VAL A 8 15.89 19.15 -5.91
CA VAL A 8 14.57 18.94 -5.31
C VAL A 8 13.76 17.99 -6.17
N LEU A 9 13.75 18.20 -7.48
CA LEU A 9 13.03 17.32 -8.41
C LEU A 9 13.62 15.91 -8.42
N LEU A 10 14.94 15.76 -8.40
CA LEU A 10 15.59 14.44 -8.32
C LEU A 10 15.27 13.72 -7.01
N ALA A 11 15.29 14.43 -5.87
CA ALA A 11 14.92 13.88 -4.57
C ALA A 11 13.45 13.42 -4.56
N ARG A 12 12.54 14.20 -5.15
CA ARG A 12 11.11 13.84 -5.31
C ARG A 12 10.94 12.59 -6.17
N ILE A 13 11.60 12.50 -7.32
CA ILE A 13 11.56 11.34 -8.21
C ILE A 13 12.09 10.09 -7.49
N GLN A 14 13.22 10.21 -6.78
CA GLN A 14 13.79 9.09 -6.04
C GLN A 14 12.86 8.59 -4.94
N PHE A 15 12.26 9.50 -4.17
CA PHE A 15 11.29 9.14 -3.13
C PHE A 15 10.03 8.51 -3.74
N ALA A 16 9.49 9.09 -4.82
CA ALA A 16 8.33 8.56 -5.51
C ALA A 16 8.55 7.14 -6.02
N LEU A 17 9.69 6.89 -6.68
CA LEU A 17 10.04 5.54 -7.17
C LEU A 17 10.24 4.55 -6.02
N THR A 18 10.85 4.97 -4.91
CA THR A 18 11.03 4.13 -3.73
C THR A 18 9.68 3.77 -3.10
N ALA A 19 8.79 4.74 -2.94
CA ALA A 19 7.45 4.54 -2.40
C ALA A 19 6.60 3.63 -3.30
N MET A 20 6.53 3.89 -4.61
CA MET A 20 5.83 3.02 -5.57
C MET A 20 6.36 1.59 -5.52
N TYR A 21 7.67 1.43 -5.46
CA TYR A 21 8.28 0.10 -5.36
C TYR A 21 7.92 -0.60 -4.04
N HIS A 22 7.90 0.12 -2.93
CA HIS A 22 7.46 -0.38 -1.63
C HIS A 22 5.98 -0.79 -1.65
N TYR A 23 5.14 -0.01 -2.31
CA TYR A 23 3.71 -0.31 -2.50
C TYR A 23 3.41 -1.52 -3.40
N VAL A 24 4.41 -2.13 -4.05
CA VAL A 24 4.27 -3.47 -4.64
C VAL A 24 4.14 -4.54 -3.55
N PHE A 25 4.89 -4.40 -2.44
CA PHE A 25 5.04 -5.46 -1.43
C PHE A 25 4.13 -5.28 -0.22
N VAL A 26 3.93 -4.06 0.27
CA VAL A 26 3.12 -3.78 1.46
C VAL A 26 1.66 -4.21 1.31
N PRO A 27 0.96 -3.90 0.20
CA PRO A 27 -0.40 -4.39 -0.02
C PRO A 27 -0.50 -5.91 -0.02
N LEU A 28 0.48 -6.56 -0.65
CA LEU A 28 0.55 -8.01 -0.67
C LEU A 28 0.85 -8.57 0.72
N SER A 29 1.72 -7.94 1.52
CA SER A 29 2.06 -8.40 2.87
C SER A 29 0.84 -8.31 3.80
N ILE A 30 0.20 -7.16 3.91
CA ILE A 30 -0.97 -6.98 4.80
C ILE A 30 -2.14 -7.85 4.34
N GLY A 31 -2.45 -7.83 3.04
CA GLY A 31 -3.57 -8.58 2.50
C GLY A 31 -3.37 -10.10 2.55
N LEU A 32 -2.19 -10.61 2.21
CA LEU A 32 -1.89 -12.05 2.31
C LEU A 32 -1.68 -12.49 3.76
N GLY A 33 -1.25 -11.60 4.66
CA GLY A 33 -1.16 -11.87 6.09
C GLY A 33 -2.51 -12.33 6.68
N LEU A 34 -3.61 -11.66 6.30
CA LEU A 34 -4.95 -12.08 6.68
C LEU A 34 -5.35 -13.41 6.04
N ILE A 35 -4.99 -13.66 4.78
CA ILE A 35 -5.19 -14.96 4.12
C ILE A 35 -4.48 -16.07 4.89
N VAL A 36 -3.23 -15.85 5.33
CA VAL A 36 -2.48 -16.79 6.18
C VAL A 36 -3.24 -17.07 7.48
N ALA A 37 -3.67 -16.04 8.20
CA ALA A 37 -4.39 -16.17 9.46
C ALA A 37 -5.72 -16.94 9.29
N ILE A 38 -6.46 -16.68 8.21
CA ILE A 38 -7.70 -17.42 7.87
C ILE A 38 -7.41 -18.89 7.58
N PHE A 39 -6.41 -19.22 6.75
CA PHE A 39 -6.09 -20.61 6.43
C PHE A 39 -5.48 -21.35 7.61
N GLU A 40 -4.70 -20.70 8.47
CA GLU A 40 -4.23 -21.31 9.72
C GLU A 40 -5.38 -21.56 10.69
N THR A 41 -6.38 -20.67 10.78
CA THR A 41 -7.60 -20.88 11.55
C THR A 41 -8.40 -22.08 11.03
N LYS A 42 -8.50 -22.21 9.70
CA LYS A 42 -9.17 -23.40 9.09
C LYS A 42 -8.44 -24.68 9.45
N TYR A 43 -7.11 -24.71 9.29
CA TYR A 43 -6.30 -25.85 9.68
C TYR A 43 -6.43 -26.20 11.16
N TYR A 44 -6.35 -25.20 12.05
CA TYR A 44 -6.49 -25.42 13.49
C TYR A 44 -7.83 -26.08 13.86
N ARG A 45 -8.91 -25.75 13.13
CA ARG A 45 -10.25 -26.32 13.36
C ARG A 45 -10.45 -27.69 12.72
N SER A 46 -9.96 -27.88 11.50
CA SER A 46 -10.22 -29.13 10.71
C SER A 46 -9.20 -30.22 10.99
N GLN A 47 -7.97 -29.85 11.34
CA GLN A 47 -6.80 -30.74 11.44
C GLN A 47 -6.58 -31.57 10.17
N SER A 48 -7.12 -31.09 9.01
CA SER A 48 -6.99 -31.82 7.75
C SER A 48 -5.63 -31.57 7.09
N VAL A 49 -5.14 -32.57 6.36
CA VAL A 49 -3.85 -32.51 5.65
C VAL A 49 -3.90 -31.46 4.54
N GLU A 50 -5.05 -31.29 3.89
CA GLU A 50 -5.29 -30.31 2.83
C GLU A 50 -5.23 -28.89 3.36
N ASP A 51 -5.86 -28.61 4.51
CA ASP A 51 -5.82 -27.28 5.12
C ASP A 51 -4.43 -26.97 5.68
N ALA A 52 -3.69 -27.98 6.17
CA ALA A 52 -2.29 -27.85 6.55
C ALA A 52 -1.41 -27.47 5.34
N ALA A 53 -1.63 -28.13 4.19
CA ALA A 53 -0.90 -27.83 2.96
C ALA A 53 -1.23 -26.42 2.45
N ALA A 54 -2.50 -26.00 2.52
CA ALA A 54 -2.96 -24.66 2.15
C ALA A 54 -2.34 -23.58 3.03
N SER A 55 -2.37 -23.76 4.36
CA SER A 55 -1.74 -22.82 5.30
C SER A 55 -0.23 -22.66 4.99
N ARG A 56 0.50 -23.76 4.82
CA ARG A 56 1.93 -23.73 4.50
C ARG A 56 2.23 -23.06 3.17
N PHE A 57 1.39 -23.23 2.16
CA PHE A 57 1.53 -22.56 0.87
C PHE A 57 1.43 -21.04 1.04
N TRP A 58 0.39 -20.56 1.71
CA TRP A 58 0.18 -19.13 1.92
C TRP A 58 1.26 -18.50 2.81
N ILE A 59 1.74 -19.20 3.84
CA ILE A 59 2.87 -18.73 4.66
C ILE A 59 4.13 -18.52 3.79
N LYS A 60 4.44 -19.44 2.87
CA LYS A 60 5.61 -19.31 1.98
C LYS A 60 5.48 -18.11 1.03
N VAL A 61 4.32 -17.92 0.41
CA VAL A 61 4.06 -16.79 -0.49
C VAL A 61 4.11 -15.47 0.27
N PHE A 62 3.47 -15.40 1.44
CA PHE A 62 3.51 -14.26 2.34
C PHE A 62 4.95 -13.90 2.75
N THR A 63 5.72 -14.86 3.24
CA THR A 63 7.09 -14.63 3.73
C THR A 63 8.01 -14.10 2.62
N ALA A 64 7.90 -14.64 1.41
CA ALA A 64 8.68 -14.17 0.28
C ALA A 64 8.39 -12.70 -0.08
N THR A 65 7.15 -12.26 0.13
CA THR A 65 6.71 -10.88 -0.13
C THR A 65 7.06 -9.95 1.03
N PHE A 66 6.81 -10.40 2.26
CA PHE A 66 7.09 -9.66 3.48
C PHE A 66 8.56 -9.26 3.61
N ALA A 67 9.49 -10.17 3.30
CA ALA A 67 10.92 -9.89 3.38
C ALA A 67 11.35 -8.68 2.52
N LEU A 68 10.74 -8.53 1.32
CA LEU A 68 11.02 -7.37 0.46
C LEU A 68 10.28 -6.11 0.94
N GLY A 69 9.09 -6.25 1.50
CA GLY A 69 8.38 -5.15 2.14
C GLY A 69 9.24 -4.49 3.22
N VAL A 70 9.81 -5.29 4.13
CA VAL A 70 10.73 -4.80 5.18
C VAL A 70 11.96 -4.12 4.58
N ALA A 71 12.64 -4.76 3.62
CA ALA A 71 13.86 -4.20 3.03
C ALA A 71 13.62 -2.85 2.36
N THR A 72 12.50 -2.69 1.66
CA THR A 72 12.13 -1.44 0.97
C THR A 72 11.63 -0.38 1.94
N GLY A 73 10.95 -0.75 3.02
CA GLY A 73 10.54 0.17 4.08
C GLY A 73 11.73 0.82 4.77
N ILE A 74 12.73 0.02 5.16
CA ILE A 74 13.98 0.54 5.74
C ILE A 74 14.66 1.53 4.80
N THR A 75 14.65 1.25 3.48
CA THR A 75 15.22 2.18 2.49
C THR A 75 14.48 3.52 2.46
N MET A 76 13.15 3.52 2.61
CA MET A 76 12.36 4.76 2.68
C MET A 76 12.70 5.58 3.93
N GLU A 77 12.86 4.95 5.08
CA GLU A 77 13.22 5.64 6.32
C GLU A 77 14.59 6.32 6.23
N PHE A 78 15.57 5.67 5.63
CA PHE A 78 16.87 6.30 5.38
C PHE A 78 16.77 7.55 4.48
N SER A 79 15.81 7.62 3.57
CA SER A 79 15.61 8.77 2.68
C SER A 79 15.24 10.05 3.47
N PHE A 80 14.59 9.95 4.62
CA PHE A 80 14.29 11.10 5.47
C PHE A 80 15.54 11.74 6.05
N GLY A 81 16.52 10.95 6.48
CA GLY A 81 17.78 11.46 7.01
C GLY A 81 18.80 11.90 5.97
N THR A 82 18.60 11.58 4.69
CA THR A 82 19.50 11.91 3.57
C THR A 82 18.94 13.03 2.71
N ASN A 83 18.01 12.70 1.83
CA ASN A 83 17.49 13.64 0.82
C ASN A 83 16.54 14.69 1.39
N TRP A 84 15.90 14.40 2.53
CA TRP A 84 14.86 15.20 3.15
C TRP A 84 15.23 15.63 4.59
N ALA A 85 16.52 15.96 4.82
CA ALA A 85 17.02 16.29 6.16
C ALA A 85 16.37 17.54 6.76
N ASP A 86 16.02 18.55 5.95
CA ASP A 86 15.38 19.77 6.44
C ASP A 86 13.92 19.49 6.83
N TYR A 87 13.21 18.68 6.04
CA TYR A 87 11.92 18.13 6.44
C TYR A 87 12.01 17.33 7.74
N ALA A 88 12.98 16.40 7.85
CA ALA A 88 13.16 15.58 9.03
C ALA A 88 13.44 16.39 10.29
N ARG A 89 14.16 17.54 10.18
CA ARG A 89 14.34 18.49 11.27
C ARG A 89 13.05 19.20 11.63
N PHE A 90 12.28 19.65 10.64
CA PHE A 90 11.03 20.35 10.88
C PHE A 90 10.02 19.50 11.65
N VAL A 91 9.89 18.22 11.29
CA VAL A 91 8.90 17.29 11.91
C VAL A 91 9.46 16.40 13.01
N GLY A 92 10.72 16.55 13.38
CA GLY A 92 11.45 15.60 14.25
C GLY A 92 10.79 15.36 15.61
N ASP A 93 10.23 16.39 16.22
CA ASP A 93 9.52 16.28 17.48
C ASP A 93 8.17 15.56 17.36
N ILE A 94 7.53 15.66 16.22
CA ILE A 94 6.25 15.01 15.92
C ILE A 94 6.44 13.55 15.53
N PHE A 95 7.41 13.25 14.63
CA PHE A 95 7.56 11.93 14.02
C PHE A 95 8.43 10.97 14.80
N GLY A 96 9.28 11.48 15.71
CA GLY A 96 10.19 10.64 16.48
C GLY A 96 9.46 9.54 17.25
N ALA A 97 8.36 9.86 17.92
CA ALA A 97 7.58 8.89 18.68
C ALA A 97 6.84 7.86 17.81
N PRO A 98 6.09 8.21 16.74
CA PRO A 98 5.48 7.25 15.82
C PRO A 98 6.47 6.31 15.15
N LEU A 99 7.60 6.80 14.64
CA LEU A 99 8.62 5.97 14.00
C LEU A 99 9.31 5.04 14.99
N ALA A 100 9.60 5.50 16.22
CA ALA A 100 10.14 4.64 17.27
C ALA A 100 9.13 3.55 17.68
N ALA A 101 7.84 3.89 17.79
CA ALA A 101 6.80 2.93 18.11
C ALA A 101 6.60 1.89 16.98
N GLU A 102 6.69 2.29 15.74
CA GLU A 102 6.66 1.37 14.59
C GLU A 102 7.81 0.37 14.67
N ALA A 103 9.04 0.83 14.83
CA ALA A 103 10.22 -0.03 14.93
C ALA A 103 10.17 -0.97 16.13
N LEU A 104 9.83 -0.45 17.32
CA LEU A 104 9.89 -1.22 18.58
C LEU A 104 8.67 -2.12 18.80
N LEU A 105 7.46 -1.68 18.44
CA LEU A 105 6.23 -2.43 18.73
C LEU A 105 5.77 -3.25 17.55
N ALA A 106 5.61 -2.62 16.38
CA ALA A 106 5.05 -3.28 15.21
C ALA A 106 6.05 -4.26 14.58
N PHE A 107 7.24 -3.80 14.21
CA PHE A 107 8.25 -4.63 13.56
C PHE A 107 8.78 -5.77 14.43
N PHE A 108 8.96 -5.55 15.74
CA PHE A 108 9.32 -6.64 16.66
C PHE A 108 8.21 -7.68 16.78
N LEU A 109 6.95 -7.24 16.87
CA LEU A 109 5.80 -8.14 16.90
C LEU A 109 5.78 -9.01 15.64
N GLU A 110 5.89 -8.41 14.47
CA GLU A 110 5.94 -9.11 13.20
C GLU A 110 7.10 -10.09 13.11
N SER A 111 8.31 -9.65 13.38
CA SER A 111 9.54 -10.45 13.21
C SER A 111 9.57 -11.66 14.13
N VAL A 112 9.22 -11.48 15.42
CA VAL A 112 9.21 -12.57 16.39
C VAL A 112 8.18 -13.64 16.01
N PHE A 113 6.93 -13.22 15.73
CA PHE A 113 5.88 -14.19 15.42
C PHE A 113 6.00 -14.77 14.01
N LEU A 114 6.59 -14.04 13.05
CA LEU A 114 6.98 -14.62 11.77
C LEU A 114 8.03 -15.74 11.96
N GLY A 115 8.99 -15.54 12.85
CA GLY A 115 9.93 -16.60 13.24
C GLY A 115 9.22 -17.86 13.77
N VAL A 116 8.14 -17.68 14.56
CA VAL A 116 7.30 -18.81 15.00
C VAL A 116 6.59 -19.47 13.82
N LEU A 117 6.04 -18.70 12.87
CA LEU A 117 5.38 -19.26 11.69
C LEU A 117 6.33 -20.06 10.80
N LEU A 118 7.59 -19.65 10.69
CA LEU A 118 8.57 -20.32 9.85
C LEU A 118 9.17 -21.58 10.51
N PHE A 119 9.45 -21.52 11.82
CA PHE A 119 10.25 -22.53 12.50
C PHE A 119 9.54 -23.24 13.65
N GLY A 120 8.37 -22.74 14.06
CA GLY A 120 7.69 -23.15 15.29
C GLY A 120 6.66 -24.26 15.13
N ARG A 121 6.18 -24.62 13.93
CA ARG A 121 5.04 -25.53 13.71
C ARG A 121 5.13 -26.86 14.49
N LYS A 122 6.32 -27.44 14.63
CA LYS A 122 6.56 -28.66 15.40
C LYS A 122 7.07 -28.42 16.83
N LYS A 123 7.31 -27.14 17.22
CA LYS A 123 7.97 -26.77 18.49
C LYS A 123 7.03 -26.12 19.49
N VAL A 124 5.91 -25.57 19.03
CA VAL A 124 4.94 -24.88 19.88
C VAL A 124 3.56 -25.52 19.78
N SER A 125 2.67 -25.21 20.73
CA SER A 125 1.29 -25.70 20.65
C SER A 125 0.55 -25.12 19.45
N GLY A 126 -0.41 -25.89 18.89
CA GLY A 126 -1.22 -25.43 17.74
C GLY A 126 -1.96 -24.14 18.01
N LYS A 127 -2.42 -23.91 19.25
CA LYS A 127 -3.06 -22.64 19.65
C LYS A 127 -2.09 -21.48 19.59
N PHE A 128 -0.87 -21.64 20.13
CA PHE A 128 0.14 -20.59 20.09
C PHE A 128 0.57 -20.27 18.64
N TYR A 129 0.69 -21.31 17.79
CA TYR A 129 0.99 -21.12 16.37
C TYR A 129 -0.10 -20.33 15.64
N LEU A 130 -1.38 -20.66 15.89
CA LEU A 130 -2.52 -19.90 15.35
C LEU A 130 -2.51 -18.43 15.81
N VAL A 131 -2.31 -18.21 17.12
CA VAL A 131 -2.23 -16.85 17.68
C VAL A 131 -1.07 -16.08 17.03
N SER A 132 0.06 -16.75 16.78
CA SER A 132 1.21 -16.13 16.09
C SER A 132 0.85 -15.66 14.67
N ALA A 133 0.02 -16.41 13.92
CA ALA A 133 -0.43 -16.00 12.60
C ALA A 133 -1.28 -14.71 12.64
N TRP A 134 -2.18 -14.60 13.61
CA TRP A 134 -2.98 -13.40 13.83
C TRP A 134 -2.14 -12.22 14.33
N LEU A 135 -1.12 -12.46 15.17
CA LEU A 135 -0.24 -11.41 15.67
C LEU A 135 0.69 -10.86 14.59
N VAL A 136 1.16 -11.68 13.65
CA VAL A 136 1.90 -11.18 12.47
C VAL A 136 1.03 -10.23 11.67
N TRP A 137 -0.20 -10.61 11.33
CA TRP A 137 -1.11 -9.75 10.60
C TRP A 137 -1.47 -8.47 11.37
N LEU A 138 -1.73 -8.57 12.67
CA LEU A 138 -1.99 -7.42 13.53
C LEU A 138 -0.79 -6.47 13.59
N GLY A 139 0.44 -7.03 13.69
CA GLY A 139 1.67 -6.26 13.64
C GLY A 139 1.77 -5.42 12.37
N SER A 140 1.50 -6.04 11.19
CA SER A 140 1.49 -5.31 9.91
C SER A 140 0.43 -4.20 9.86
N CYS A 141 -0.74 -4.42 10.47
CA CYS A 141 -1.76 -3.37 10.57
C CYS A 141 -1.33 -2.24 11.52
N LEU A 142 -0.62 -2.56 12.62
CA LEU A 142 -0.08 -1.56 13.54
C LEU A 142 1.08 -0.78 12.90
N SER A 143 1.96 -1.43 12.13
CA SER A 143 2.99 -0.75 11.34
C SER A 143 2.36 0.27 10.39
N ALA A 144 1.33 -0.15 9.64
CA ALA A 144 0.57 0.76 8.80
C ALA A 144 -0.06 1.93 9.59
N LEU A 145 -0.53 1.71 10.82
CA LEU A 145 -1.10 2.77 11.65
C LEU A 145 -0.06 3.84 11.97
N TRP A 146 1.12 3.46 12.42
CA TRP A 146 2.17 4.42 12.80
C TRP A 146 2.63 5.27 11.61
N ILE A 147 2.84 4.66 10.45
CA ILE A 147 3.21 5.39 9.23
C ILE A 147 2.07 6.30 8.74
N ILE A 148 0.81 5.86 8.87
CA ILE A 148 -0.34 6.69 8.48
C ILE A 148 -0.54 7.84 9.46
N ILE A 149 -0.28 7.68 10.75
CA ILE A 149 -0.27 8.79 11.71
C ILE A 149 0.69 9.88 11.24
N ALA A 150 1.94 9.51 10.94
CA ALA A 150 2.94 10.45 10.45
C ALA A 150 2.50 11.13 9.14
N ASN A 151 2.05 10.35 8.15
CA ASN A 151 1.60 10.89 6.86
C ASN A 151 0.32 11.72 6.97
N SER A 152 -0.61 11.35 7.86
CA SER A 152 -1.84 12.11 8.10
C SER A 152 -1.55 13.45 8.76
N TRP A 153 -0.60 13.50 9.69
CA TRP A 153 -0.19 14.76 10.27
C TRP A 153 0.37 15.74 9.21
N MET A 154 1.10 15.25 8.21
CA MET A 154 1.54 16.09 7.08
C MET A 154 0.37 16.64 6.25
N GLN A 155 -0.77 15.98 6.26
CA GLN A 155 -1.97 16.39 5.51
C GLN A 155 -2.85 17.35 6.32
N THR A 156 -2.95 17.13 7.63
CA THR A 156 -3.76 17.91 8.57
C THR A 156 -3.02 18.04 9.89
N PRO A 157 -1.99 18.93 9.98
CA PRO A 157 -1.25 19.15 11.21
C PRO A 157 -2.18 19.50 12.37
N ALA A 158 -1.95 18.87 13.52
CA ALA A 158 -2.68 19.16 14.76
C ALA A 158 -1.76 18.86 15.96
N GLY A 159 -2.10 19.37 17.14
CA GLY A 159 -1.35 19.11 18.37
C GLY A 159 0.12 19.56 18.32
N ALA A 160 0.39 20.62 17.55
CA ALA A 160 1.72 21.17 17.36
C ALA A 160 1.67 22.70 17.30
N GLU A 161 2.79 23.35 17.56
CA GLU A 161 3.01 24.79 17.37
C GLU A 161 4.33 25.04 16.64
N LEU A 162 4.49 26.19 16.04
CA LEU A 162 5.74 26.57 15.41
C LEU A 162 6.74 27.03 16.47
N SER A 163 8.01 26.59 16.36
CA SER A 163 9.10 27.12 17.20
C SER A 163 9.25 28.63 17.04
N ALA A 164 9.82 29.32 18.05
CA ALA A 164 9.96 30.78 18.04
C ALA A 164 10.74 31.33 16.84
N ASP A 165 11.62 30.52 16.24
CA ASP A 165 12.40 30.85 15.04
C ASP A 165 11.75 30.36 13.73
N GLY A 166 10.57 29.69 13.82
CA GLY A 166 9.83 29.19 12.68
C GLY A 166 10.46 27.97 11.98
N THR A 167 11.49 27.35 12.56
CA THR A 167 12.26 26.28 11.89
C THR A 167 11.77 24.87 12.19
N GLN A 168 10.93 24.68 13.23
CA GLN A 168 10.47 23.37 13.70
C GLN A 168 8.99 23.41 14.12
N ALA A 169 8.30 22.32 13.90
CA ALA A 169 7.01 22.04 14.52
C ALA A 169 7.26 21.32 15.86
N LEU A 170 6.83 21.93 16.96
CA LEU A 170 6.95 21.41 18.31
C LEU A 170 5.67 20.71 18.74
N LEU A 171 5.78 19.52 19.30
CA LEU A 171 4.64 18.74 19.75
C LEU A 171 4.04 19.32 21.03
N THR A 172 2.76 19.74 20.98
CA THR A 172 2.03 20.23 22.16
C THR A 172 1.09 19.17 22.75
N ASN A 173 0.49 18.33 21.89
CA ASN A 173 -0.38 17.23 22.30
C ASN A 173 -0.23 16.04 21.35
N PHE A 174 0.31 14.93 21.83
CA PHE A 174 0.51 13.73 21.03
C PHE A 174 -0.80 13.10 20.53
N LEU A 175 -1.86 13.10 21.34
CA LEU A 175 -3.13 12.49 20.92
C LEU A 175 -3.80 13.29 19.80
N ASP A 176 -3.75 14.61 19.86
CA ASP A 176 -4.28 15.47 18.79
C ASP A 176 -3.45 15.31 17.52
N ALA A 177 -2.12 15.20 17.63
CA ALA A 177 -1.25 14.94 16.48
C ALA A 177 -1.50 13.55 15.88
N ALA A 178 -1.64 12.51 16.70
CA ALA A 178 -1.83 11.14 16.27
C ALA A 178 -3.23 10.90 15.69
N PHE A 179 -4.27 11.51 16.25
CA PHE A 179 -5.66 11.34 15.83
C PHE A 179 -6.22 12.62 15.20
N ASN A 180 -5.41 13.27 14.35
CA ASN A 180 -5.84 14.41 13.57
C ASN A 180 -7.00 14.06 12.61
N ALA A 181 -7.62 15.06 11.99
CA ALA A 181 -8.83 14.92 11.19
C ALA A 181 -8.74 13.83 10.10
N THR A 182 -7.55 13.62 9.50
CA THR A 182 -7.38 12.65 8.40
C THR A 182 -6.88 11.29 8.83
N THR A 183 -6.41 11.08 10.06
CA THR A 183 -5.78 9.79 10.48
C THR A 183 -6.73 8.61 10.32
N ALA A 184 -7.93 8.67 10.90
CA ALA A 184 -8.86 7.53 10.86
C ALA A 184 -9.40 7.28 9.44
N PRO A 185 -9.91 8.27 8.69
CA PRO A 185 -10.34 8.07 7.32
C PRO A 185 -9.26 7.48 6.42
N ARG A 186 -8.04 7.99 6.49
CA ARG A 186 -6.90 7.50 5.70
C ARG A 186 -6.46 6.10 6.10
N TYR A 187 -6.43 5.80 7.41
CA TYR A 187 -6.05 4.48 7.89
C TYR A 187 -6.99 3.40 7.38
N PHE A 188 -8.30 3.58 7.59
CA PHE A 188 -9.28 2.58 7.16
C PHE A 188 -9.35 2.46 5.63
N HIS A 189 -9.30 3.58 4.90
CA HIS A 189 -9.25 3.57 3.44
C HIS A 189 -8.03 2.81 2.91
N THR A 190 -6.83 3.13 3.44
CA THR A 190 -5.59 2.51 3.00
C THR A 190 -5.55 1.03 3.35
N VAL A 191 -5.76 0.66 4.62
CA VAL A 191 -5.67 -0.75 5.04
C VAL A 191 -6.69 -1.61 4.31
N ASP A 192 -7.91 -1.13 4.09
CA ASP A 192 -8.92 -1.88 3.34
C ASP A 192 -8.52 -2.07 1.86
N ALA A 193 -7.89 -1.06 1.22
CA ALA A 193 -7.32 -1.21 -0.12
C ALA A 193 -6.24 -2.30 -0.19
N LEU A 194 -5.37 -2.37 0.85
CA LEU A 194 -4.34 -3.41 0.96
C LEU A 194 -4.97 -4.81 1.16
N LEU A 195 -6.08 -4.89 1.90
CA LEU A 195 -6.85 -6.12 2.08
C LEU A 195 -7.52 -6.58 0.77
N ILE A 196 -8.07 -5.66 -0.02
CA ILE A 196 -8.58 -5.94 -1.37
C ILE A 196 -7.48 -6.53 -2.26
N MET A 197 -6.27 -5.95 -2.23
CA MET A 197 -5.13 -6.48 -3.00
C MET A 197 -4.80 -7.92 -2.64
N GLY A 198 -4.81 -8.27 -1.34
CA GLY A 198 -4.61 -9.65 -0.88
C GLY A 198 -5.69 -10.60 -1.35
N ALA A 199 -6.96 -10.19 -1.26
CA ALA A 199 -8.10 -10.98 -1.74
C ALA A 199 -8.01 -11.26 -3.25
N PHE A 200 -7.68 -10.25 -4.05
CA PHE A 200 -7.55 -10.36 -5.50
C PHE A 200 -6.35 -11.22 -5.91
N THR A 201 -5.24 -11.11 -5.17
CA THR A 201 -4.06 -11.97 -5.39
C THR A 201 -4.38 -13.45 -5.10
N ALA A 202 -5.09 -13.72 -4.00
CA ALA A 202 -5.52 -15.08 -3.68
C ALA A 202 -6.51 -15.62 -4.72
N LEU A 203 -7.45 -14.78 -5.18
CA LEU A 203 -8.40 -15.10 -6.23
C LEU A 203 -7.68 -15.44 -7.55
N ALA A 204 -6.68 -14.64 -7.94
CA ALA A 204 -5.93 -14.84 -9.17
C ALA A 204 -5.12 -16.14 -9.18
N ILE A 205 -4.40 -16.44 -8.10
CA ILE A 205 -3.64 -17.67 -7.95
C ILE A 205 -4.58 -18.88 -8.01
N ALA A 206 -5.70 -18.86 -7.30
CA ALA A 206 -6.68 -19.92 -7.31
C ALA A 206 -7.36 -20.08 -8.69
N ALA A 207 -7.71 -18.99 -9.36
CA ALA A 207 -8.26 -19.03 -10.72
C ALA A 207 -7.26 -19.63 -11.73
N TRP A 208 -5.97 -19.34 -11.57
CA TRP A 208 -4.93 -19.93 -12.39
C TRP A 208 -4.87 -21.45 -12.20
N TYR A 209 -4.95 -21.97 -10.96
CA TYR A 209 -5.01 -23.41 -10.71
C TYR A 209 -6.25 -24.04 -11.33
N LEU A 210 -7.43 -23.43 -11.16
CA LEU A 210 -8.66 -23.91 -11.78
C LEU A 210 -8.55 -23.96 -13.30
N LYS A 211 -8.00 -22.93 -13.92
CA LYS A 211 -7.79 -22.86 -15.37
C LYS A 211 -6.86 -23.97 -15.88
N LYS A 212 -5.86 -24.34 -15.09
CA LYS A 212 -4.89 -25.40 -15.40
C LYS A 212 -5.37 -26.80 -14.99
N GLY A 213 -6.46 -26.92 -14.23
CA GLY A 213 -6.92 -28.18 -13.68
C GLY A 213 -5.98 -28.74 -12.57
N LEU A 214 -5.19 -27.87 -11.93
CA LEU A 214 -4.24 -28.22 -10.89
C LEU A 214 -4.81 -27.90 -9.50
N HIS A 215 -4.53 -28.71 -8.49
CA HIS A 215 -4.89 -28.44 -7.09
C HIS A 215 -6.35 -27.93 -6.92
N THR A 216 -7.30 -28.52 -7.62
CA THR A 216 -8.68 -28.00 -7.77
C THR A 216 -9.42 -27.84 -6.45
N GLU A 217 -9.22 -28.74 -5.49
CA GLU A 217 -9.83 -28.63 -4.16
C GLU A 217 -9.29 -27.43 -3.38
N PHE A 218 -7.97 -27.28 -3.31
CA PHE A 218 -7.31 -26.09 -2.75
C PHE A 218 -7.77 -24.82 -3.44
N ALA A 219 -7.80 -24.81 -4.78
CA ALA A 219 -8.21 -23.68 -5.56
C ALA A 219 -9.66 -23.26 -5.26
N MET A 220 -10.59 -24.22 -5.19
CA MET A 220 -11.99 -23.92 -4.85
C MET A 220 -12.18 -23.46 -3.41
N LYS A 221 -11.42 -24.02 -2.44
CA LYS A 221 -11.39 -23.50 -1.06
C LYS A 221 -10.89 -22.05 -1.03
N THR A 222 -9.82 -21.76 -1.75
CA THR A 222 -9.24 -20.40 -1.84
C THR A 222 -10.17 -19.42 -2.52
N VAL A 223 -10.76 -19.77 -3.67
CA VAL A 223 -11.72 -18.89 -4.38
C VAL A 223 -12.91 -18.53 -3.47
N ARG A 224 -13.44 -19.48 -2.68
CA ARG A 224 -14.53 -19.18 -1.74
C ARG A 224 -14.11 -18.18 -0.67
N VAL A 225 -12.94 -18.38 -0.06
CA VAL A 225 -12.40 -17.45 0.94
C VAL A 225 -12.15 -16.08 0.31
N ALA A 226 -11.45 -16.04 -0.82
CA ALA A 226 -11.08 -14.79 -1.50
C ALA A 226 -12.31 -14.03 -2.00
N SER A 227 -13.35 -14.70 -2.53
CA SER A 227 -14.57 -14.04 -2.99
C SER A 227 -15.37 -13.41 -1.86
N VAL A 228 -15.49 -14.08 -0.70
CA VAL A 228 -16.15 -13.51 0.48
C VAL A 228 -15.34 -12.34 1.03
N PHE A 229 -14.02 -12.53 1.14
CA PHE A 229 -13.11 -11.50 1.62
C PHE A 229 -13.14 -10.25 0.72
N ALA A 230 -13.04 -10.43 -0.61
CA ALA A 230 -13.16 -9.35 -1.57
C ALA A 230 -14.51 -8.61 -1.46
N LEU A 231 -15.62 -9.35 -1.27
CA LEU A 231 -16.94 -8.71 -1.15
C LEU A 231 -17.02 -7.86 0.13
N CYS A 232 -16.57 -8.39 1.27
CA CYS A 232 -16.61 -7.65 2.53
C CYS A 232 -15.78 -6.35 2.45
N THR A 233 -14.54 -6.45 1.96
CA THR A 233 -13.64 -5.30 1.85
C THR A 233 -14.13 -4.31 0.78
N THR A 234 -14.60 -4.77 -0.39
CA THR A 234 -15.16 -3.87 -1.40
C THR A 234 -16.40 -3.10 -0.88
N CYS A 235 -17.26 -3.72 -0.06
CA CYS A 235 -18.39 -3.03 0.56
C CYS A 235 -17.91 -2.02 1.62
N LEU A 236 -16.91 -2.35 2.43
CA LEU A 236 -16.33 -1.43 3.41
C LEU A 236 -15.65 -0.24 2.73
N MET A 237 -14.97 -0.48 1.61
CA MET A 237 -14.32 0.57 0.84
C MET A 237 -15.28 1.68 0.41
N VAL A 238 -16.53 1.38 0.09
CA VAL A 238 -17.53 2.42 -0.24
C VAL A 238 -17.67 3.42 0.91
N VAL A 239 -17.73 2.93 2.15
CA VAL A 239 -17.85 3.78 3.35
C VAL A 239 -16.56 4.56 3.59
N PHE A 240 -15.42 3.90 3.53
CA PHE A 240 -14.14 4.54 3.81
C PHE A 240 -13.72 5.54 2.74
N ALA A 241 -14.03 5.26 1.47
CA ALA A 241 -13.80 6.21 0.37
C ALA A 241 -14.67 7.46 0.51
N HIS A 242 -15.95 7.30 0.87
CA HIS A 242 -16.84 8.43 1.13
C HIS A 242 -16.29 9.31 2.27
N GLN A 243 -15.94 8.70 3.43
CA GLN A 243 -15.36 9.46 4.55
C GLN A 243 -14.08 10.20 4.17
N SER A 244 -13.19 9.55 3.38
CA SER A 244 -11.97 10.18 2.89
C SER A 244 -12.27 11.37 1.97
N ALA A 245 -13.26 11.26 1.07
CA ALA A 245 -13.63 12.34 0.17
C ALA A 245 -14.20 13.55 0.93
N VAL A 246 -15.10 13.31 1.91
CA VAL A 246 -15.64 14.35 2.80
C VAL A 246 -14.51 15.08 3.53
N THR A 247 -13.61 14.32 4.17
CA THR A 247 -12.50 14.92 4.93
C THR A 247 -11.55 15.73 4.03
N VAL A 248 -11.29 15.27 2.80
CA VAL A 248 -10.45 16.04 1.85
C VAL A 248 -11.15 17.32 1.42
N ALA A 249 -12.46 17.30 1.17
CA ALA A 249 -13.22 18.49 0.79
C ALA A 249 -13.23 19.54 1.91
N GLU A 250 -13.30 19.11 3.18
CA GLU A 250 -13.34 19.99 4.35
C GLU A 250 -11.94 20.53 4.74
N GLU A 251 -10.94 19.67 4.77
CA GLU A 251 -9.61 19.98 5.32
C GLU A 251 -8.60 20.44 4.27
N GLN A 252 -8.75 20.00 3.02
CA GLN A 252 -7.77 20.23 1.96
C GLN A 252 -8.43 20.71 0.66
N PRO A 253 -9.11 21.88 0.66
CA PRO A 253 -9.89 22.33 -0.49
C PRO A 253 -9.06 22.54 -1.77
N THR A 254 -7.78 22.90 -1.68
CA THR A 254 -6.90 22.98 -2.87
C THR A 254 -6.70 21.62 -3.54
N LYS A 255 -6.49 20.59 -2.74
CA LYS A 255 -6.41 19.20 -3.23
C LYS A 255 -7.72 18.75 -3.85
N PHE A 256 -8.86 19.05 -3.20
CA PHE A 256 -10.18 18.70 -3.71
C PHE A 256 -10.45 19.37 -5.05
N ALA A 257 -10.12 20.66 -5.18
CA ALA A 257 -10.22 21.37 -6.45
C ALA A 257 -9.32 20.79 -7.55
N MET A 258 -8.07 20.38 -7.22
CA MET A 258 -7.19 19.70 -8.19
C MET A 258 -7.71 18.33 -8.62
N MET A 259 -8.33 17.57 -7.70
CA MET A 259 -8.91 16.26 -8.02
C MET A 259 -10.02 16.36 -9.07
N GLU A 260 -10.79 17.43 -9.03
CA GLU A 260 -11.90 17.69 -9.96
C GLU A 260 -11.52 18.63 -11.13
N GLY A 261 -10.30 19.16 -11.16
CA GLY A 261 -9.86 20.11 -12.18
C GLY A 261 -10.61 21.45 -12.14
N ALA A 262 -11.09 21.82 -10.96
CA ALA A 262 -11.92 23.01 -10.74
C ALA A 262 -11.05 24.24 -10.47
N TYR A 263 -11.08 25.20 -11.37
CA TYR A 263 -10.39 26.47 -11.21
C TYR A 263 -11.28 27.56 -10.59
N ASN A 264 -12.59 27.47 -10.78
CA ASN A 264 -13.56 28.39 -10.21
C ASN A 264 -14.61 27.60 -9.43
N GLY A 265 -15.28 28.27 -8.47
CA GLY A 265 -16.29 27.65 -7.62
C GLY A 265 -17.48 27.15 -8.43
N GLU A 266 -17.85 25.91 -8.18
CA GLU A 266 -18.97 25.25 -8.84
C GLU A 266 -19.47 24.04 -8.03
N ALA A 267 -20.65 23.54 -8.40
CA ALA A 267 -21.08 22.22 -7.97
C ALA A 267 -20.25 21.18 -8.75
N MET A 268 -19.32 20.50 -8.04
CA MET A 268 -18.29 19.64 -8.62
C MET A 268 -18.90 18.44 -9.35
N PRO A 269 -18.67 18.30 -10.68
CA PRO A 269 -19.14 17.15 -11.43
C PRO A 269 -18.32 15.90 -11.13
N LEU A 270 -18.91 14.71 -11.24
CA LEU A 270 -18.16 13.44 -11.20
C LEU A 270 -17.80 13.05 -12.64
N TYR A 271 -16.54 13.14 -12.96
CA TYR A 271 -16.04 12.83 -14.30
C TYR A 271 -15.83 11.32 -14.50
N ALA A 272 -16.37 10.78 -15.59
CA ALA A 272 -16.00 9.47 -16.10
C ALA A 272 -14.81 9.55 -17.06
N VAL A 273 -14.73 10.64 -17.85
CA VAL A 273 -13.64 10.95 -18.77
C VAL A 273 -13.48 12.47 -18.82
N GLY A 274 -12.25 12.94 -18.76
CA GLY A 274 -11.90 14.34 -18.88
C GLY A 274 -10.40 14.54 -19.00
N TRP A 275 -10.00 15.70 -19.48
CA TRP A 275 -8.60 16.13 -19.52
C TRP A 275 -8.54 17.58 -19.08
N VAL A 276 -7.73 17.88 -18.08
CA VAL A 276 -7.53 19.25 -17.63
C VAL A 276 -6.53 19.94 -18.57
N ASP A 277 -6.99 20.95 -19.27
CA ASP A 277 -6.10 21.89 -19.95
C ASP A 277 -5.73 23.01 -18.98
N GLU A 278 -4.52 22.90 -18.42
CA GLU A 278 -4.02 23.82 -17.40
C GLU A 278 -3.85 25.25 -17.95
N ALA A 279 -3.57 25.38 -19.25
CA ALA A 279 -3.40 26.70 -19.88
C ALA A 279 -4.73 27.45 -20.02
N SER A 280 -5.80 26.77 -20.39
CA SER A 280 -7.15 27.36 -20.46
C SER A 280 -7.95 27.25 -19.15
N GLN A 281 -7.39 26.59 -18.15
CA GLN A 281 -8.01 26.35 -16.84
C GLN A 281 -9.40 25.68 -16.96
N LYS A 282 -9.52 24.64 -17.79
CA LYS A 282 -10.79 23.94 -18.05
C LYS A 282 -10.60 22.45 -18.24
N VAL A 283 -11.63 21.69 -17.86
CA VAL A 283 -11.74 20.29 -18.25
C VAL A 283 -12.29 20.21 -19.66
N ILE A 284 -11.52 19.65 -20.59
CA ILE A 284 -11.91 19.44 -21.99
C ILE A 284 -12.41 18.02 -22.20
N THR A 285 -13.27 17.82 -23.22
CA THR A 285 -13.89 16.53 -23.56
C THR A 285 -14.55 15.80 -22.39
N PRO A 286 -15.35 16.48 -21.54
CA PRO A 286 -15.87 15.86 -20.33
C PRO A 286 -17.03 14.90 -20.63
N ILE A 287 -16.98 13.71 -20.02
CA ILE A 287 -18.15 12.86 -19.81
C ILE A 287 -18.32 12.80 -18.29
N ALA A 288 -19.35 13.44 -17.75
CA ALA A 288 -19.51 13.61 -16.33
C ALA A 288 -20.99 13.57 -15.89
N ILE A 289 -21.19 13.32 -14.61
CA ILE A 289 -22.47 13.49 -13.90
C ILE A 289 -22.42 14.87 -13.24
N PRO A 290 -23.23 15.85 -13.65
CA PRO A 290 -23.24 17.19 -13.05
C PRO A 290 -23.49 17.10 -11.53
N GLY A 291 -22.72 17.84 -10.73
CA GLY A 291 -22.79 17.83 -9.26
C GLY A 291 -22.53 16.47 -8.60
N GLY A 292 -22.05 15.47 -9.35
CA GLY A 292 -21.90 14.12 -8.83
C GLY A 292 -20.89 14.01 -7.69
N THR A 293 -19.75 14.71 -7.77
CA THR A 293 -18.77 14.77 -6.68
C THR A 293 -19.27 15.58 -5.50
N SER A 294 -20.00 16.70 -5.76
CA SER A 294 -20.68 17.43 -4.69
C SER A 294 -21.66 16.54 -3.92
N PHE A 295 -22.44 15.72 -4.63
CA PHE A 295 -23.33 14.74 -3.98
C PHE A 295 -22.56 13.73 -3.13
N LEU A 296 -21.44 13.21 -3.60
CA LEU A 296 -20.60 12.27 -2.84
C LEU A 296 -19.99 12.92 -1.59
N ALA A 297 -19.67 14.20 -1.65
CA ALA A 297 -19.03 14.92 -0.54
C ALA A 297 -20.04 15.50 0.47
N SER A 298 -21.24 15.92 0.03
CA SER A 298 -22.20 16.64 0.90
C SER A 298 -23.61 16.03 0.96
N GLY A 299 -23.91 15.06 0.09
CA GLY A 299 -25.27 14.54 -0.09
C GLY A 299 -26.19 15.42 -0.96
N SER A 300 -25.68 16.51 -1.55
CA SER A 300 -26.43 17.41 -2.43
C SER A 300 -25.69 17.64 -3.75
N PHE A 301 -26.42 17.60 -4.87
CA PHE A 301 -25.86 17.87 -6.21
C PHE A 301 -25.55 19.37 -6.43
N ASP A 302 -26.12 20.25 -5.61
CA ASP A 302 -26.06 21.71 -5.77
C ASP A 302 -25.04 22.36 -4.82
N THR A 303 -24.33 21.59 -3.99
CA THR A 303 -23.32 22.14 -3.10
C THR A 303 -22.13 22.64 -3.91
N GLU A 304 -21.88 23.94 -3.84
CA GLU A 304 -20.72 24.58 -4.47
C GLU A 304 -19.46 24.44 -3.58
N TYR A 305 -18.33 24.14 -4.21
CA TYR A 305 -17.02 24.13 -3.58
C TYR A 305 -16.09 25.14 -4.27
N PRO A 306 -15.17 25.77 -3.54
CA PRO A 306 -14.26 26.76 -4.13
C PRO A 306 -13.31 26.10 -5.12
N GLY A 307 -13.04 26.78 -6.23
CA GLY A 307 -11.98 26.40 -7.16
C GLY A 307 -10.61 26.98 -6.76
N LEU A 308 -9.56 26.62 -7.49
CA LEU A 308 -8.19 27.05 -7.20
C LEU A 308 -8.05 28.58 -7.22
N ASN A 309 -8.68 29.26 -8.19
CA ASN A 309 -8.66 30.71 -8.29
C ASN A 309 -9.36 31.40 -7.11
N ASP A 310 -10.45 30.82 -6.61
CA ASP A 310 -11.15 31.38 -5.47
C ASP A 310 -10.34 31.24 -4.19
N LEU A 311 -9.67 30.08 -4.03
CA LEU A 311 -8.80 29.83 -2.89
C LEU A 311 -7.58 30.76 -2.88
N ALA A 312 -6.96 31.03 -4.03
CA ALA A 312 -5.86 31.99 -4.13
C ALA A 312 -6.34 33.42 -3.81
N LYS A 313 -7.49 33.84 -4.33
CA LYS A 313 -8.06 35.16 -4.06
C LYS A 313 -8.51 35.35 -2.62
N SER A 314 -8.86 34.29 -1.92
CA SER A 314 -9.28 34.35 -0.51
C SER A 314 -8.16 34.81 0.42
N GLY A 315 -6.89 34.62 0.02
CA GLY A 315 -5.72 34.92 0.84
C GLY A 315 -5.54 33.96 2.04
N ALA A 316 -6.33 32.89 2.11
CA ALA A 316 -6.29 31.92 3.22
C ALA A 316 -4.94 31.24 3.39
N TYR A 317 -4.16 31.13 2.32
CA TYR A 317 -2.85 30.47 2.30
C TYR A 317 -1.68 31.47 2.17
N GLY A 318 -1.93 32.78 2.35
CA GLY A 318 -0.92 33.82 2.28
C GLY A 318 -0.17 33.86 0.93
N SER A 319 1.15 34.11 1.01
CA SER A 319 2.03 34.15 -0.18
C SER A 319 2.33 32.80 -0.79
N ASP A 320 2.03 31.70 -0.11
CA ASP A 320 2.35 30.35 -0.54
C ASP A 320 1.43 29.85 -1.65
N PHE A 321 0.23 30.45 -1.78
CA PHE A 321 -0.76 30.05 -2.76
C PHE A 321 -1.40 31.26 -3.45
N THR A 322 -0.89 31.58 -4.62
CA THR A 322 -1.28 32.73 -5.45
C THR A 322 -1.69 32.27 -6.84
N GLU A 323 -2.19 33.18 -7.69
CA GLU A 323 -2.47 32.88 -9.09
C GLU A 323 -1.23 32.40 -9.86
N GLU A 324 -0.02 32.85 -9.49
CA GLU A 324 1.24 32.39 -10.07
C GLU A 324 1.52 30.93 -9.66
N THR A 325 1.38 30.61 -8.39
CA THR A 325 1.53 29.23 -7.87
C THR A 325 0.62 28.24 -8.58
N ILE A 326 -0.63 28.62 -8.89
CA ILE A 326 -1.58 27.75 -9.61
C ILE A 326 -1.04 27.32 -10.98
N SER A 327 -0.31 28.19 -11.67
CA SER A 327 0.25 27.86 -12.99
C SER A 327 1.32 26.76 -12.96
N GLU A 328 1.92 26.52 -11.79
CA GLU A 328 2.95 25.50 -11.56
C GLU A 328 2.38 24.17 -11.01
N LEU A 329 1.09 24.18 -10.62
CA LEU A 329 0.47 22.97 -10.06
C LEU A 329 0.18 21.92 -11.14
N PRO A 330 0.50 20.64 -10.88
CA PRO A 330 0.23 19.56 -11.81
C PRO A 330 -1.24 19.09 -11.71
N VAL A 331 -2.19 19.99 -11.99
CA VAL A 331 -3.63 19.77 -11.80
C VAL A 331 -4.13 18.57 -12.60
N ASN A 332 -3.72 18.47 -13.89
CA ASN A 332 -4.12 17.35 -14.72
C ASN A 332 -3.56 16.01 -14.20
N THR A 333 -2.37 16.00 -13.63
CA THR A 333 -1.81 14.76 -13.04
C THR A 333 -2.64 14.29 -11.84
N VAL A 334 -3.05 15.20 -10.96
CA VAL A 334 -3.91 14.88 -9.79
C VAL A 334 -5.29 14.43 -10.26
N PHE A 335 -5.90 15.13 -11.21
CA PHE A 335 -7.17 14.78 -11.83
C PHE A 335 -7.13 13.36 -12.42
N GLN A 336 -6.14 13.05 -13.25
CA GLN A 336 -6.05 11.73 -13.90
C GLN A 336 -5.78 10.61 -12.90
N SER A 337 -4.93 10.83 -11.90
CA SER A 337 -4.64 9.81 -10.88
C SER A 337 -5.88 9.52 -10.02
N TYR A 338 -6.62 10.54 -9.61
CA TYR A 338 -7.87 10.38 -8.86
C TYR A 338 -8.91 9.59 -9.66
N HIS A 339 -9.17 9.98 -10.90
CA HIS A 339 -10.16 9.32 -11.75
C HIS A 339 -9.75 7.90 -12.15
N LEU A 340 -8.44 7.63 -12.32
CA LEU A 340 -7.93 6.27 -12.50
C LEU A 340 -8.22 5.40 -11.28
N MET A 341 -7.99 5.91 -10.05
CA MET A 341 -8.30 5.19 -8.82
C MET A 341 -9.79 4.82 -8.76
N VAL A 342 -10.69 5.78 -9.03
CA VAL A 342 -12.14 5.57 -9.04
C VAL A 342 -12.57 4.56 -10.11
N ALA A 343 -12.02 4.66 -11.33
CA ALA A 343 -12.30 3.72 -12.41
C ALA A 343 -11.87 2.29 -12.07
N MET A 344 -10.68 2.14 -11.46
CA MET A 344 -10.20 0.82 -11.00
C MET A 344 -11.08 0.26 -9.90
N PHE A 345 -11.60 1.10 -9.00
CA PHE A 345 -12.56 0.64 -7.99
C PHE A 345 -13.86 0.10 -8.62
N GLY A 346 -14.35 0.71 -9.69
CA GLY A 346 -15.45 0.16 -10.49
C GLY A 346 -15.16 -1.25 -11.03
N LEU A 347 -13.96 -1.49 -11.55
CA LEU A 347 -13.53 -2.82 -12.01
C LEU A 347 -13.35 -3.82 -10.86
N ILE A 348 -12.87 -3.36 -9.70
CA ILE A 348 -12.78 -4.16 -8.47
C ILE A 348 -14.19 -4.62 -8.06
N GLY A 349 -15.16 -3.71 -7.99
CA GLY A 349 -16.55 -4.01 -7.63
C GLY A 349 -17.20 -5.01 -8.58
N LEU A 350 -17.06 -4.79 -9.88
CA LEU A 350 -17.58 -5.70 -10.93
C LEU A 350 -16.95 -7.11 -10.80
N THR A 351 -15.62 -7.18 -10.68
CA THR A 351 -14.91 -8.47 -10.58
C THR A 351 -15.29 -9.21 -9.31
N THR A 352 -15.38 -8.50 -8.18
CA THR A 352 -15.81 -9.04 -6.88
C THR A 352 -17.21 -9.66 -6.98
N LEU A 353 -18.16 -8.91 -7.55
CA LEU A 353 -19.55 -9.36 -7.70
C LEU A 353 -19.64 -10.62 -8.57
N LEU A 354 -18.96 -10.62 -9.72
CA LEU A 354 -18.91 -11.76 -10.63
C LEU A 354 -18.24 -12.97 -9.97
N ALA A 355 -17.10 -12.80 -9.33
CA ALA A 355 -16.38 -13.86 -8.63
C ALA A 355 -17.25 -14.45 -7.52
N PHE A 356 -17.90 -13.62 -6.69
CA PHE A 356 -18.78 -14.08 -5.62
C PHE A 356 -19.98 -14.85 -6.17
N ILE A 357 -20.77 -14.28 -7.08
CA ILE A 357 -21.95 -14.91 -7.64
C ILE A 357 -21.62 -16.28 -8.25
N PHE A 358 -20.62 -16.35 -9.12
CA PHE A 358 -20.30 -17.59 -9.83
C PHE A 358 -19.54 -18.62 -8.99
N THR A 359 -18.91 -18.20 -7.89
CA THR A 359 -18.35 -19.13 -6.90
C THR A 359 -19.46 -19.85 -6.12
N PHE A 360 -20.47 -19.10 -5.66
CA PHE A 360 -21.54 -19.68 -4.82
C PHE A 360 -22.71 -20.24 -5.66
N ARG A 361 -22.82 -19.90 -6.92
CA ARG A 361 -23.75 -20.54 -7.88
C ARG A 361 -23.21 -21.91 -8.35
N LYS A 362 -23.19 -22.90 -7.46
CA LYS A 362 -22.70 -24.28 -7.70
C LYS A 362 -21.25 -24.35 -8.18
N GLY A 363 -20.39 -23.43 -7.78
CA GLY A 363 -18.96 -23.41 -8.14
C GLY A 363 -18.69 -23.20 -9.63
N ARG A 364 -19.59 -22.53 -10.35
CA ARG A 364 -19.51 -22.34 -11.83
C ARG A 364 -18.22 -21.65 -12.29
N ILE A 365 -17.54 -20.89 -11.42
CA ILE A 365 -16.24 -20.29 -11.72
C ILE A 365 -15.22 -21.34 -12.21
N ALA A 366 -15.32 -22.59 -11.73
CA ALA A 366 -14.40 -23.66 -12.14
C ALA A 366 -14.51 -24.04 -13.63
N SER A 367 -15.65 -23.76 -14.27
CA SER A 367 -15.90 -24.06 -15.69
C SER A 367 -15.88 -22.83 -16.60
N MET A 368 -15.85 -21.60 -16.04
CA MET A 368 -15.98 -20.35 -16.81
C MET A 368 -14.61 -19.75 -17.14
N ARG A 369 -14.03 -20.13 -18.28
CA ARG A 369 -12.69 -19.68 -18.72
C ARG A 369 -12.52 -18.16 -18.77
N TRP A 370 -13.54 -17.43 -19.22
CA TRP A 370 -13.46 -15.97 -19.30
C TRP A 370 -13.35 -15.33 -17.91
N LEU A 371 -14.11 -15.85 -16.91
CA LEU A 371 -14.06 -15.36 -15.55
C LEU A 371 -12.74 -15.72 -14.84
N GLN A 372 -12.20 -16.92 -15.14
CA GLN A 372 -10.85 -17.30 -14.67
C GLN A 372 -9.79 -16.35 -15.26
N ASN A 373 -9.89 -15.96 -16.54
CA ASN A 373 -8.97 -15.00 -17.14
C ASN A 373 -9.09 -13.62 -16.48
N LEU A 374 -10.33 -13.14 -16.27
CA LEU A 374 -10.57 -11.89 -15.56
C LEU A 374 -9.96 -11.92 -14.14
N ALA A 375 -10.21 -12.99 -13.39
CA ALA A 375 -9.67 -13.17 -12.04
C ALA A 375 -8.13 -13.22 -12.02
N ILE A 376 -7.48 -13.83 -13.03
CA ILE A 376 -6.01 -13.88 -13.12
C ILE A 376 -5.40 -12.49 -13.33
N VAL A 377 -6.05 -11.64 -14.12
CA VAL A 377 -5.55 -10.28 -14.41
C VAL A 377 -5.96 -9.28 -13.33
N SER A 378 -6.99 -9.58 -12.57
CA SER A 378 -7.64 -8.63 -11.65
C SER A 378 -6.76 -8.05 -10.52
N PRO A 379 -5.65 -8.65 -10.06
CA PRO A 379 -4.75 -7.97 -9.10
C PRO A 379 -4.17 -6.65 -9.62
N LEU A 380 -4.17 -6.45 -10.95
CA LEU A 380 -3.75 -5.19 -11.55
C LEU A 380 -4.69 -4.03 -11.14
N PHE A 381 -5.99 -4.30 -10.91
CA PHE A 381 -6.96 -3.26 -10.58
C PHE A 381 -6.70 -2.61 -9.20
N PRO A 382 -6.63 -3.38 -8.09
CA PRO A 382 -6.28 -2.78 -6.81
C PRO A 382 -4.84 -2.24 -6.78
N PHE A 383 -3.89 -2.84 -7.50
CA PHE A 383 -2.55 -2.29 -7.62
C PHE A 383 -2.56 -0.88 -8.23
N LEU A 384 -3.20 -0.70 -9.39
CA LEU A 384 -3.31 0.61 -10.03
C LEU A 384 -4.12 1.61 -9.19
N ALA A 385 -5.17 1.15 -8.49
CA ALA A 385 -5.95 2.01 -7.61
C ALA A 385 -5.11 2.52 -6.43
N ILE A 386 -4.30 1.67 -5.81
CA ILE A 386 -3.43 2.02 -4.68
C ILE A 386 -2.37 3.04 -5.11
N GLU A 387 -1.67 2.76 -6.22
CA GLU A 387 -0.65 3.68 -6.74
C GLU A 387 -1.25 5.03 -7.13
N ALA A 388 -2.36 5.03 -7.86
CA ALA A 388 -3.05 6.24 -8.28
C ALA A 388 -3.58 7.03 -7.07
N GLY A 389 -4.13 6.37 -6.06
CA GLY A 389 -4.56 7.01 -4.81
C GLY A 389 -3.42 7.67 -4.05
N TRP A 390 -2.25 7.01 -4.00
CA TRP A 390 -1.06 7.60 -3.39
C TRP A 390 -0.58 8.83 -4.17
N PHE A 391 -0.52 8.76 -5.51
CA PHE A 391 -0.22 9.92 -6.36
C PHE A 391 -1.17 11.08 -6.08
N THR A 392 -2.47 10.81 -6.04
CA THR A 392 -3.49 11.82 -5.72
C THR A 392 -3.23 12.47 -4.36
N ALA A 393 -2.91 11.66 -3.35
CA ALA A 393 -2.69 12.15 -1.99
C ALA A 393 -1.45 13.06 -1.89
N GLU A 394 -0.33 12.66 -2.52
CA GLU A 394 0.97 13.32 -2.35
C GLU A 394 1.20 14.45 -3.35
N ILE A 395 0.82 14.26 -4.61
CA ILE A 395 0.91 15.32 -5.62
C ILE A 395 -0.16 16.38 -5.38
N GLY A 396 -1.38 15.97 -4.97
CA GLY A 396 -2.46 16.89 -4.65
C GLY A 396 -2.22 17.74 -3.40
N ARG A 397 -1.15 17.47 -2.64
CA ARG A 397 -0.73 18.31 -1.51
C ARG A 397 0.17 19.48 -1.93
N GLN A 398 0.72 19.45 -3.15
CA GLN A 398 1.62 20.50 -3.61
C GLN A 398 0.95 21.89 -3.62
N PRO A 399 1.70 22.99 -3.31
CA PRO A 399 3.18 23.04 -3.21
C PRO A 399 3.76 22.64 -1.85
N TRP A 400 2.94 22.24 -0.88
CA TRP A 400 3.40 21.92 0.47
C TRP A 400 3.83 20.46 0.63
N VAL A 401 4.77 20.22 1.55
CA VAL A 401 5.06 18.91 2.14
C VAL A 401 4.33 18.74 3.48
N VAL A 402 4.10 19.83 4.24
CA VAL A 402 3.17 19.87 5.37
C VAL A 402 2.09 20.89 5.01
N TYR A 403 0.87 20.38 4.82
CA TYR A 403 -0.25 21.16 4.28
C TYR A 403 -0.90 22.04 5.35
N PRO A 404 -1.18 23.33 5.09
CA PRO A 404 -1.94 24.20 5.99
C PRO A 404 -3.45 23.91 5.89
N ALA A 405 -3.88 22.79 6.49
CA ALA A 405 -5.27 22.35 6.45
C ALA A 405 -6.18 23.31 7.23
N THR A 406 -7.49 23.23 7.00
CA THR A 406 -8.49 24.07 7.65
C THR A 406 -8.43 23.98 9.19
N SER A 407 -8.19 22.78 9.72
CA SER A 407 -8.05 22.53 11.16
C SER A 407 -6.63 22.69 11.70
N SER A 408 -5.65 23.05 10.85
CA SER A 408 -4.24 23.16 11.28
C SER A 408 -4.00 24.37 12.17
N PRO A 409 -3.09 24.29 13.16
CA PRO A 409 -2.63 25.46 13.90
C PRO A 409 -2.04 26.52 12.99
N GLU A 410 -2.21 27.79 13.32
CA GLU A 410 -1.71 28.90 12.52
C GLU A 410 -0.18 28.80 12.33
N GLY A 411 0.25 28.94 11.09
CA GLY A 411 1.67 28.95 10.68
C GLY A 411 2.33 27.57 10.60
N VAL A 412 1.68 26.47 11.00
CA VAL A 412 2.26 25.13 10.87
C VAL A 412 2.05 24.60 9.46
N SER A 413 3.00 24.92 8.59
CA SER A 413 3.08 24.42 7.21
C SER A 413 4.54 24.38 6.75
N LEU A 414 4.83 23.64 5.67
CA LEU A 414 6.16 23.59 5.07
C LEU A 414 6.05 23.40 3.56
N LEU A 415 6.66 24.28 2.79
CA LEU A 415 6.76 24.14 1.34
C LEU A 415 7.72 23.01 0.96
N THR A 416 7.42 22.31 -0.12
CA THR A 416 8.25 21.20 -0.63
C THR A 416 9.65 21.67 -1.00
N GLN A 417 9.79 22.88 -1.54
CA GLN A 417 11.09 23.45 -1.88
C GLN A 417 12.00 23.70 -0.67
N ALA A 418 11.42 23.99 0.50
CA ALA A 418 12.15 24.21 1.76
C ALA A 418 12.47 22.91 2.53
N SER A 419 12.05 21.76 2.02
CA SER A 419 12.11 20.48 2.75
C SER A 419 13.29 19.59 2.36
N SER A 420 13.92 19.84 1.21
CA SER A 420 15.03 19.04 0.70
C SER A 420 16.35 19.40 1.38
N SER A 421 17.26 18.44 1.48
CA SER A 421 18.58 18.61 2.07
C SER A 421 19.45 19.53 1.21
N ALA A 422 19.91 20.64 1.79
CA ALA A 422 20.84 21.57 1.12
C ALA A 422 22.25 20.97 0.89
N SER A 423 22.58 19.87 1.56
CA SER A 423 23.91 19.23 1.48
C SER A 423 24.03 18.18 0.38
N VAL A 424 22.91 17.79 -0.27
CA VAL A 424 22.92 16.75 -1.32
C VAL A 424 22.89 17.38 -2.70
N THR A 425 23.85 17.03 -3.54
CA THR A 425 23.99 17.59 -4.88
C THR A 425 23.24 16.78 -5.94
N SER A 426 22.88 17.42 -7.05
CA SER A 426 22.19 16.75 -8.17
C SER A 426 22.97 15.56 -8.75
N PRO A 427 24.31 15.56 -8.90
CA PRO A 427 25.05 14.38 -9.34
C PRO A 427 24.97 13.21 -8.36
N GLU A 428 25.00 13.44 -7.05
CA GLU A 428 24.85 12.39 -6.03
C GLU A 428 23.47 11.77 -6.09
N LEU A 429 22.43 12.59 -6.22
CA LEU A 429 21.04 12.12 -6.39
C LEU A 429 20.85 11.31 -7.67
N ALA A 430 21.44 11.74 -8.79
CA ALA A 430 21.37 11.02 -10.06
C ALA A 430 22.05 9.63 -9.97
N ILE A 431 23.21 9.56 -9.31
CA ILE A 431 23.92 8.30 -9.09
C ILE A 431 23.12 7.38 -8.17
N THR A 432 22.63 7.87 -7.03
CA THR A 432 21.85 7.06 -6.09
C THR A 432 20.53 6.59 -6.70
N LEU A 433 19.86 7.44 -7.49
CA LEU A 433 18.65 7.08 -8.23
C LEU A 433 18.92 5.93 -9.22
N ALA A 434 20.01 6.01 -9.99
CA ALA A 434 20.40 4.96 -10.93
C ALA A 434 20.70 3.63 -10.20
N LEU A 435 21.39 3.70 -9.05
CA LEU A 435 21.65 2.52 -8.21
C LEU A 435 20.36 1.91 -7.64
N PHE A 436 19.43 2.73 -7.17
CA PHE A 436 18.13 2.27 -6.68
C PHE A 436 17.34 1.55 -7.76
N LEU A 437 17.24 2.14 -8.96
CA LEU A 437 16.57 1.51 -10.08
C LEU A 437 17.17 0.14 -10.43
N LEU A 438 18.50 0.05 -10.43
CA LEU A 438 19.19 -1.21 -10.71
C LEU A 438 18.92 -2.26 -9.63
N ILE A 439 19.05 -1.90 -8.35
CA ILE A 439 18.81 -2.79 -7.21
C ILE A 439 17.36 -3.25 -7.20
N TYR A 440 16.40 -2.34 -7.37
CA TYR A 440 14.98 -2.65 -7.37
C TYR A 440 14.60 -3.58 -8.53
N LEU A 441 15.21 -3.40 -9.70
CA LEU A 441 15.02 -4.31 -10.84
C LEU A 441 15.49 -5.74 -10.50
N PHE A 442 16.64 -5.90 -9.87
CA PHE A 442 17.12 -7.22 -9.45
C PHE A 442 16.24 -7.85 -8.37
N LEU A 443 15.82 -7.07 -7.39
CA LEU A 443 14.97 -7.55 -6.31
C LEU A 443 13.58 -7.99 -6.81
N ILE A 444 12.93 -7.22 -7.69
CA ILE A 444 11.60 -7.59 -8.22
C ILE A 444 11.68 -8.83 -9.12
N ILE A 445 12.74 -8.95 -9.91
CA ILE A 445 12.97 -10.16 -10.72
C ILE A 445 13.21 -11.38 -9.82
N GLY A 446 14.02 -11.24 -8.77
CA GLY A 446 14.28 -12.29 -7.79
C GLY A 446 12.99 -12.73 -7.07
N TRP A 447 12.23 -11.78 -6.57
CA TRP A 447 10.94 -12.02 -5.93
C TRP A 447 9.95 -12.71 -6.88
N ALA A 448 9.78 -12.18 -8.08
CA ALA A 448 8.85 -12.74 -9.05
C ALA A 448 9.22 -14.20 -9.38
N ARG A 449 10.52 -14.52 -9.55
CA ARG A 449 10.98 -15.89 -9.76
C ARG A 449 10.64 -16.81 -8.59
N ILE A 450 10.84 -16.35 -7.34
CA ILE A 450 10.51 -17.11 -6.14
C ILE A 450 9.01 -17.36 -6.06
N VAL A 451 8.18 -16.32 -6.18
CA VAL A 451 6.72 -16.44 -6.08
C VAL A 451 6.15 -17.31 -7.21
N ILE A 452 6.59 -17.10 -8.45
CA ILE A 452 6.18 -17.93 -9.59
C ILE A 452 6.60 -19.40 -9.36
N HIS A 453 7.80 -19.65 -8.81
CA HIS A 453 8.22 -21.00 -8.47
C HIS A 453 7.32 -21.62 -7.41
N LEU A 454 7.01 -20.89 -6.33
CA LEU A 454 6.09 -21.36 -5.27
C LEU A 454 4.70 -21.69 -5.83
N ILE A 455 4.17 -20.84 -6.71
CA ILE A 455 2.87 -21.07 -7.37
C ILE A 455 2.94 -22.30 -8.29
N LYS A 456 4.01 -22.49 -9.05
CA LYS A 456 4.17 -23.68 -9.91
C LYS A 456 4.29 -24.97 -9.13
N VAL A 457 4.96 -24.94 -7.99
CA VAL A 457 5.09 -26.09 -7.07
C VAL A 457 3.74 -26.41 -6.40
N GLY A 458 2.99 -25.38 -6.01
CA GLY A 458 1.68 -25.49 -5.37
C GLY A 458 1.70 -26.02 -3.93
N PRO A 459 0.51 -26.18 -3.32
CA PRO A 459 0.38 -26.81 -2.03
C PRO A 459 0.68 -28.31 -2.14
N ARG A 460 1.71 -28.77 -1.40
CA ARG A 460 2.12 -30.19 -1.39
C ARG A 460 1.53 -30.91 -0.18
N ILE A 461 0.97 -32.07 -0.42
CA ILE A 461 0.58 -33.07 0.58
C ILE A 461 1.66 -34.13 0.56
N ASP A 462 2.39 -34.30 1.66
CA ASP A 462 3.36 -35.39 1.78
C ASP A 462 2.65 -36.69 2.10
N GLU A 463 3.09 -37.82 1.51
CA GLU A 463 2.52 -39.14 1.73
C GLU A 463 2.60 -39.61 3.21
N SER A 464 3.49 -39.00 4.01
CA SER A 464 3.61 -39.24 5.45
C SER A 464 2.66 -38.42 6.34
N GLY A 465 1.82 -37.53 5.75
CA GLY A 465 1.06 -36.53 6.51
C GLY A 465 1.93 -35.44 7.12
N GLU A 466 3.25 -35.48 6.90
CA GLU A 466 4.24 -34.52 7.39
C GLU A 466 4.84 -33.69 6.25
N ALA A 467 4.94 -32.38 6.46
CA ALA A 467 5.54 -31.50 5.47
C ALA A 467 7.05 -31.67 5.41
N SER A 468 7.58 -32.11 4.28
CA SER A 468 9.02 -32.23 4.08
C SER A 468 9.70 -30.85 3.95
N ASN A 469 10.75 -30.64 4.73
CA ASN A 469 11.72 -29.57 4.51
C ASN A 469 12.71 -30.01 3.42
N GLU A 470 12.40 -29.81 2.16
CA GLU A 470 13.25 -30.22 1.03
C GLU A 470 14.54 -29.39 0.91
N THR A 471 14.67 -28.28 1.63
CA THR A 471 15.89 -27.45 1.62
C THR A 471 17.03 -28.07 2.44
N ALA A 472 16.75 -29.01 3.36
CA ALA A 472 17.76 -29.68 4.17
C ALA A 472 18.34 -30.96 3.52
N ARG A 473 17.69 -31.51 2.49
CA ARG A 473 18.14 -32.77 1.87
C ARG A 473 19.14 -32.61 0.72
N LYS A 474 19.24 -31.43 0.10
CA LYS A 474 20.20 -31.20 -0.99
C LYS A 474 21.60 -30.85 -0.51
N THR A 475 21.78 -30.44 0.75
CA THR A 475 23.12 -30.16 1.33
C THR A 475 23.66 -31.29 2.19
N GLY A 476 22.87 -32.33 2.50
CA GLY A 476 23.29 -33.46 3.34
C GLY A 476 23.80 -34.69 2.57
N ASN A 477 23.63 -34.74 1.25
CA ASN A 477 23.95 -35.97 0.49
C ASN A 477 25.25 -35.90 -0.35
N SER A 478 26.10 -34.89 -0.09
CA SER A 478 27.43 -34.80 -0.74
C SER A 478 28.62 -35.07 0.19
N SER A 479 28.39 -35.54 1.44
CA SER A 479 29.51 -35.79 2.37
C SER A 479 29.55 -37.18 3.03
N ASN A 480 28.74 -38.16 2.59
CA ASN A 480 28.82 -39.53 3.11
C ASN A 480 28.93 -40.55 1.96
N GLY A 481 30.01 -40.43 1.19
CA GLY A 481 30.40 -41.42 0.21
C GLY A 481 31.90 -41.38 0.03
N ASN A 482 32.66 -41.84 1.01
CA ASN A 482 34.04 -42.36 0.90
C ASN A 482 34.72 -42.39 2.26
N VAL A 483 34.34 -43.26 3.16
CA VAL A 483 35.22 -43.81 4.21
C VAL A 483 34.64 -45.16 4.66
N GLU A 484 34.77 -46.20 3.84
CA GLU A 484 34.72 -47.60 4.26
C GLU A 484 35.27 -48.49 3.14
N ALA A 485 36.57 -48.45 2.97
CA ALA A 485 37.33 -49.53 2.27
C ALA A 485 38.84 -49.34 2.51
N SER A 486 39.29 -49.56 3.71
CA SER A 486 40.71 -49.96 3.95
C SER A 486 40.96 -50.20 5.43
N ILE A 487 40.46 -51.27 6.01
CA ILE A 487 41.13 -51.98 7.14
C ILE A 487 40.64 -53.44 7.07
N GLY A 488 41.49 -54.28 6.55
CA GLY A 488 41.26 -55.72 6.57
C GLY A 488 42.23 -56.46 5.71
N LYS A 489 43.50 -56.58 6.17
CA LYS A 489 44.40 -57.76 5.98
C LYS A 489 45.84 -57.41 6.24
N ALA A 490 46.30 -57.76 7.40
CA ALA A 490 47.63 -58.21 7.74
C ALA A 490 47.60 -58.48 9.22
N GLY A 491 47.78 -59.66 9.59
CA GLY A 491 48.63 -60.71 9.67
C GLY A 491 48.44 -61.40 10.98
N GLU A 492 48.69 -62.64 10.95
CA GLU A 492 48.90 -63.50 12.10
C GLU A 492 49.31 -62.82 13.37
#